data_94041422dc20455e3cd23f8f13508c59
#
_entry.id   94041422dc20455e3cd23f8f13508c59
#
_cell.length_a   1.000
_cell.length_b   1.000
_cell.length_c   1.000
_cell.angle_alpha   90.00
_cell.angle_beta   90.00
_cell.angle_gamma   90.00
#
_symmetry.space_group_name_H-M   'P 1'
#
loop_
_entity.id
_entity.type
_entity.pdbx_description
1 polymer ?
#
loop_
_entity_poly.entity_id
_entity_poly.type
_entity_poly.pdbx_seq_one_letter_code
_entity_poly.pdbx_strand_id
1 'polypeptide(L)'
;MRTLSAEIEIYPLHRLFTISRGSKSETIVVTAAILDGSHTGRGECGPNARYDETPESVLAQIESLGPDIAAGMSRAQLQDALPPGAARNALDCALWDYDAKQMNTPVWEQAGLSAPAPL
;
A
#
# COMPACT_ATOMS: atom_id res chain seq x y z
N MET A 1 -1.79 12.15 -16.13
CA MET A 1 -0.85 11.01 -16.10
C MET A 1 -0.58 10.59 -14.67
N ARG A 2 -0.67 9.32 -14.38
CA ARG A 2 -0.41 8.83 -13.04
C ARG A 2 1.08 8.73 -12.77
N THR A 3 1.49 9.02 -11.56
CA THR A 3 2.85 8.79 -11.08
C THR A 3 2.79 7.99 -9.79
N LEU A 4 3.84 7.23 -9.52
CA LEU A 4 3.98 6.46 -8.30
C LEU A 4 5.09 7.07 -7.45
N SER A 5 4.79 7.25 -6.16
CA SER A 5 5.76 7.68 -5.15
C SER A 5 5.75 6.65 -4.04
N ALA A 6 6.91 6.33 -3.49
CA ALA A 6 7.00 5.39 -2.37
C ALA A 6 8.13 5.83 -1.45
N GLU A 7 7.95 5.57 -0.16
CA GLU A 7 8.98 5.91 0.83
C GLU A 7 8.89 5.03 2.07
N ILE A 8 10.02 4.93 2.76
CA ILE A 8 10.12 4.24 4.05
C ILE A 8 9.84 5.28 5.12
N GLU A 9 8.93 4.96 6.06
CA GLU A 9 8.61 5.84 7.17
C GLU A 9 8.81 5.10 8.49
N ILE A 10 9.36 5.80 9.48
CA ILE A 10 9.64 5.24 10.80
C ILE A 10 8.83 6.03 11.83
N TYR A 11 8.01 5.32 12.60
CA TYR A 11 7.18 5.94 13.63
C TYR A 11 7.58 5.40 15.01
N PRO A 12 7.89 6.28 15.97
CA PRO A 12 8.12 5.83 17.34
C PRO A 12 6.81 5.31 17.94
N LEU A 13 6.87 4.20 18.63
CA LEU A 13 5.71 3.67 19.33
C LEU A 13 5.51 4.45 20.64
N HIS A 14 4.25 4.72 20.97
CA HIS A 14 3.92 5.39 22.22
C HIS A 14 4.35 4.56 23.43
N ARG A 15 4.29 3.24 23.31
CA ARG A 15 4.73 2.28 24.31
C ARG A 15 5.53 1.17 23.65
N LEU A 16 6.44 0.58 24.44
CA LEU A 16 7.17 -0.60 23.98
C LEU A 16 6.20 -1.72 23.65
N PHE A 17 6.28 -2.23 22.43
CA PHE A 17 5.46 -3.35 21.99
C PHE A 17 6.27 -4.64 22.16
N THR A 18 5.81 -5.53 23.03
CA THR A 18 6.50 -6.78 23.36
C THR A 18 5.66 -7.99 22.94
N ILE A 19 6.29 -8.88 22.19
CA ILE A 19 5.69 -10.16 21.80
C ILE A 19 6.71 -11.26 22.13
N SER A 20 6.31 -12.53 21.99
CA SER A 20 7.19 -13.68 22.29
C SER A 20 8.51 -13.66 21.51
N ARG A 21 8.59 -12.97 20.38
CA ARG A 21 9.78 -12.89 19.53
C ARG A 21 10.64 -11.64 19.76
N GLY A 22 10.26 -10.78 20.70
CA GLY A 22 11.03 -9.60 21.02
C GLY A 22 10.18 -8.37 21.30
N SER A 23 10.84 -7.23 21.39
CA SER A 23 10.22 -5.94 21.68
C SER A 23 10.60 -4.93 20.63
N LYS A 24 9.70 -3.95 20.38
CA LYS A 24 9.99 -2.83 19.49
C LYS A 24 9.62 -1.52 20.15
N SER A 25 10.44 -0.50 19.89
CA SER A 25 10.17 0.88 20.29
C SER A 25 9.72 1.73 19.13
N GLU A 26 9.78 1.21 17.90
CA GLU A 26 9.34 1.91 16.69
C GLU A 26 8.75 0.93 15.70
N THR A 27 7.96 1.45 14.77
CA THR A 27 7.46 0.68 13.64
C THR A 27 7.95 1.29 12.34
N ILE A 28 8.30 0.43 11.39
CA ILE A 28 8.78 0.84 10.09
C ILE A 28 7.76 0.39 9.06
N VAL A 29 7.29 1.33 8.25
CA VAL A 29 6.32 1.05 7.18
C VAL A 29 6.87 1.55 5.86
N VAL A 30 6.34 1.01 4.78
CA VAL A 30 6.59 1.53 3.44
C VAL A 30 5.25 2.02 2.90
N THR A 31 5.22 3.27 2.48
CA THR A 31 4.01 3.87 1.93
C THR A 31 4.13 3.99 0.42
N ALA A 32 2.99 3.87 -0.26
CA ALA A 32 2.89 4.08 -1.70
C ALA A 32 1.79 5.09 -1.97
N ALA A 33 2.02 5.98 -2.93
CA ALA A 33 1.02 6.95 -3.35
C ALA A 33 0.95 6.98 -4.86
N ILE A 34 -0.26 6.97 -5.40
CA ILE A 34 -0.53 7.11 -6.83
C ILE A 34 -1.19 8.47 -7.02
N LEU A 35 -0.58 9.30 -7.83
CA LEU A 35 -0.99 10.69 -8.01
C LEU A 35 -1.25 10.98 -9.49
N ASP A 36 -2.26 11.79 -9.76
CA ASP A 36 -2.56 12.25 -11.12
C ASP A 36 -2.72 13.78 -11.22
N GLY A 37 -2.32 14.50 -10.17
CA GLY A 37 -2.49 15.95 -10.09
C GLY A 37 -3.80 16.39 -9.46
N SER A 38 -4.83 15.56 -9.52
CA SER A 38 -6.15 15.86 -8.92
C SER A 38 -6.51 14.90 -7.80
N HIS A 39 -6.02 13.67 -7.87
CA HIS A 39 -6.32 12.62 -6.91
C HIS A 39 -5.03 11.99 -6.38
N THR A 40 -5.08 11.52 -5.15
CA THR A 40 -3.98 10.77 -4.54
C THR A 40 -4.55 9.52 -3.88
N GLY A 41 -4.14 8.35 -4.38
CA GLY A 41 -4.44 7.08 -3.74
C GLY A 41 -3.27 6.66 -2.88
N ARG A 42 -3.54 6.22 -1.66
CA ARG A 42 -2.49 5.86 -0.68
C ARG A 42 -2.62 4.43 -0.21
N GLY A 43 -1.48 3.80 -0.02
CA GLY A 43 -1.38 2.49 0.59
C GLY A 43 -0.18 2.41 1.50
N GLU A 44 -0.21 1.48 2.44
CA GLU A 44 0.85 1.30 3.43
C GLU A 44 1.03 -0.18 3.68
N CYS A 45 2.26 -0.58 4.02
CA CYS A 45 2.53 -1.96 4.39
C CYS A 45 3.62 -2.04 5.46
N GLY A 46 3.63 -3.16 6.20
CA GLY A 46 4.67 -3.46 7.17
C GLY A 46 5.51 -4.63 6.68
N PRO A 47 6.71 -4.36 6.14
CA PRO A 47 7.62 -5.44 5.75
C PRO A 47 7.91 -6.37 6.92
N ASN A 48 7.93 -7.67 6.67
CA ASN A 48 8.08 -8.66 7.73
C ASN A 48 9.28 -9.57 7.44
N ALA A 49 10.28 -9.52 8.33
CA ALA A 49 11.49 -10.32 8.21
C ALA A 49 11.21 -11.83 8.17
N ARG A 50 10.10 -12.27 8.77
CA ARG A 50 9.66 -13.66 8.73
C ARG A 50 9.40 -14.15 7.30
N TYR A 51 9.06 -13.25 6.39
CA TYR A 51 8.83 -13.55 4.98
C TYR A 51 9.96 -13.03 4.09
N ASP A 52 11.15 -12.87 4.67
CA ASP A 52 12.34 -12.36 3.98
C ASP A 52 12.14 -10.95 3.39
N GLU A 53 11.27 -10.17 4.00
CA GLU A 53 11.04 -8.79 3.57
C GLU A 53 11.84 -7.81 4.41
N THR A 54 12.42 -6.81 3.74
CA THR A 54 13.03 -5.64 4.40
C THR A 54 12.34 -4.39 3.87
N PRO A 55 12.38 -3.27 4.60
CA PRO A 55 11.85 -2.02 4.06
C PRO A 55 12.45 -1.67 2.70
N GLU A 56 13.76 -1.89 2.53
CA GLU A 56 14.47 -1.59 1.28
C GLU A 56 14.04 -2.51 0.14
N SER A 57 13.86 -3.81 0.39
CA SER A 57 13.43 -4.74 -0.65
C SER A 57 12.00 -4.46 -1.09
N VAL A 58 11.13 -4.12 -0.16
CA VAL A 58 9.73 -3.78 -0.44
C VAL A 58 9.66 -2.46 -1.21
N LEU A 59 10.43 -1.47 -0.80
CA LEU A 59 10.50 -0.19 -1.52
C LEU A 59 10.94 -0.41 -2.96
N ALA A 60 11.97 -1.22 -3.18
CA ALA A 60 12.47 -1.52 -4.52
C ALA A 60 11.41 -2.22 -5.39
N GLN A 61 10.66 -3.17 -4.81
CA GLN A 61 9.58 -3.85 -5.53
C GLN A 61 8.48 -2.86 -5.95
N ILE A 62 8.09 -1.96 -5.06
CA ILE A 62 7.08 -0.94 -5.36
C ILE A 62 7.58 -0.03 -6.47
N GLU A 63 8.78 0.49 -6.33
CA GLU A 63 9.36 1.42 -7.30
C GLU A 63 9.55 0.79 -8.69
N SER A 64 9.79 -0.52 -8.74
CA SER A 64 9.92 -1.22 -10.02
C SER A 64 8.67 -1.16 -10.89
N LEU A 65 7.50 -0.94 -10.29
CA LEU A 65 6.23 -0.84 -11.01
C LEU A 65 5.85 0.60 -11.36
N GLY A 66 6.72 1.57 -11.11
CA GLY A 66 6.47 2.96 -11.47
C GLY A 66 6.03 3.15 -12.92
N PRO A 67 6.76 2.63 -13.91
CA PRO A 67 6.35 2.75 -15.32
C PRO A 67 5.00 2.09 -15.62
N ASP A 68 4.73 0.92 -15.02
CA ASP A 68 3.47 0.20 -15.23
C ASP A 68 2.28 0.97 -14.64
N ILE A 69 2.45 1.53 -13.45
CA ILE A 69 1.43 2.37 -12.82
C ILE A 69 1.16 3.60 -13.69
N ALA A 70 2.20 4.24 -14.20
CA ALA A 70 2.07 5.39 -15.09
C ALA A 70 1.32 5.04 -16.37
N ALA A 71 1.52 3.82 -16.88
CA ALA A 71 0.86 3.33 -18.08
C ALA A 71 -0.59 2.90 -17.85
N GLY A 72 -1.07 2.89 -16.60
CA GLY A 72 -2.46 2.59 -16.29
C GLY A 72 -2.72 1.20 -15.73
N MET A 73 -1.73 0.58 -15.08
CA MET A 73 -1.90 -0.74 -14.49
C MET A 73 -3.14 -0.82 -13.61
N SER A 74 -3.94 -1.86 -13.80
CA SER A 74 -5.13 -2.14 -13.01
C SER A 74 -4.80 -2.99 -11.79
N ARG A 75 -5.75 -3.07 -10.86
CA ARG A 75 -5.61 -3.96 -9.69
C ARG A 75 -5.45 -5.42 -10.10
N ALA A 76 -6.16 -5.85 -11.14
CA ALA A 76 -6.05 -7.22 -11.65
C ALA A 76 -4.65 -7.49 -12.22
N GLN A 77 -4.11 -6.55 -12.98
CA GLN A 77 -2.77 -6.68 -13.54
C GLN A 77 -1.70 -6.71 -12.45
N LEU A 78 -1.89 -5.97 -11.37
CA LEU A 78 -0.98 -5.99 -10.24
C LEU A 78 -0.84 -7.38 -9.62
N GLN A 79 -1.94 -8.14 -9.55
CA GLN A 79 -1.92 -9.49 -8.98
C GLN A 79 -1.00 -10.43 -9.76
N ASP A 80 -0.85 -10.20 -11.06
CA ASP A 80 0.05 -10.98 -11.90
C ASP A 80 1.48 -10.45 -11.89
N ALA A 81 1.67 -9.17 -11.60
CA ALA A 81 2.98 -8.51 -11.65
C ALA A 81 3.82 -8.75 -10.41
N LEU A 82 3.20 -8.89 -9.24
CA LEU A 82 3.90 -9.13 -7.97
C LEU A 82 3.32 -10.33 -7.25
N PRO A 83 4.18 -11.10 -6.55
CA PRO A 83 3.70 -12.17 -5.68
C PRO A 83 2.98 -11.60 -4.45
N PRO A 84 2.21 -12.42 -3.74
CA PRO A 84 1.66 -12.01 -2.44
C PRO A 84 2.77 -11.50 -1.52
N GLY A 85 2.54 -10.38 -0.86
CA GLY A 85 3.52 -9.78 0.02
C GLY A 85 3.22 -8.32 0.32
N ALA A 86 4.12 -7.71 1.08
CA ALA A 86 3.93 -6.33 1.54
C ALA A 86 3.84 -5.33 0.39
N ALA A 87 4.71 -5.45 -0.62
CA ALA A 87 4.71 -4.53 -1.75
C ALA A 87 3.39 -4.58 -2.52
N ARG A 88 2.90 -5.78 -2.83
CA ARG A 88 1.63 -5.92 -3.53
C ARG A 88 0.48 -5.36 -2.70
N ASN A 89 0.49 -5.61 -1.39
CA ASN A 89 -0.54 -5.10 -0.49
C ASN A 89 -0.59 -3.56 -0.50
N ALA A 90 0.55 -2.90 -0.40
CA ALA A 90 0.59 -1.44 -0.41
C ALA A 90 0.07 -0.87 -1.73
N LEU A 91 0.51 -1.44 -2.85
CA LEU A 91 0.07 -0.98 -4.17
C LEU A 91 -1.40 -1.29 -4.43
N ASP A 92 -1.89 -2.44 -3.99
CA ASP A 92 -3.30 -2.80 -4.12
C ASP A 92 -4.19 -1.81 -3.37
N CYS A 93 -3.82 -1.49 -2.13
CA CYS A 93 -4.54 -0.49 -1.34
C CYS A 93 -4.50 0.89 -2.00
N ALA A 94 -3.34 1.28 -2.54
CA ALA A 94 -3.20 2.56 -3.22
C ALA A 94 -4.08 2.63 -4.47
N LEU A 95 -4.17 1.54 -5.24
CA LEU A 95 -5.03 1.48 -6.42
C LEU A 95 -6.51 1.52 -6.05
N TRP A 96 -6.94 0.79 -5.03
CA TRP A 96 -8.31 0.86 -4.53
C TRP A 96 -8.68 2.29 -4.14
N ASP A 97 -7.81 2.94 -3.39
CA ASP A 97 -8.04 4.31 -2.92
C ASP A 97 -8.06 5.31 -4.09
N TYR A 98 -7.11 5.16 -5.02
CA TYR A 98 -7.05 6.01 -6.21
C TYR A 98 -8.30 5.87 -7.08
N ASP A 99 -8.69 4.63 -7.38
CA ASP A 99 -9.87 4.36 -8.21
C ASP A 99 -11.14 4.91 -7.56
N ALA A 100 -11.28 4.75 -6.25
CA ALA A 100 -12.41 5.27 -5.50
C ALA A 100 -12.51 6.79 -5.61
N LYS A 101 -11.39 7.47 -5.44
CA LYS A 101 -11.33 8.94 -5.51
C LYS A 101 -11.57 9.43 -6.94
N GLN A 102 -10.95 8.79 -7.93
CA GLN A 102 -11.12 9.16 -9.33
C GLN A 102 -12.58 9.03 -9.79
N MET A 103 -13.25 7.96 -9.36
CA MET A 103 -14.66 7.71 -9.73
C MET A 103 -15.66 8.36 -8.77
N ASN A 104 -15.17 9.04 -7.73
CA ASN A 104 -16.00 9.62 -6.67
C ASN A 104 -16.98 8.60 -6.10
N THR A 105 -16.49 7.40 -5.85
CA THR A 105 -17.27 6.25 -5.38
C THR A 105 -16.54 5.60 -4.21
N PRO A 106 -17.20 5.38 -3.07
CA PRO A 106 -16.51 4.76 -1.92
C PRO A 106 -16.03 3.35 -2.24
N VAL A 107 -14.94 2.94 -1.59
CA VAL A 107 -14.33 1.63 -1.84
C VAL A 107 -15.33 0.48 -1.62
N TRP A 108 -16.14 0.54 -0.56
CA TRP A 108 -17.11 -0.52 -0.28
C TRP A 108 -18.11 -0.68 -1.42
N GLU A 109 -18.51 0.40 -2.07
CA GLU A 109 -19.42 0.35 -3.21
C GLU A 109 -18.72 -0.27 -4.44
N GLN A 110 -17.46 0.08 -4.69
CA GLN A 110 -16.68 -0.53 -5.76
C GLN A 110 -16.50 -2.03 -5.55
N ALA A 111 -16.39 -2.45 -4.29
CA ALA A 111 -16.27 -3.85 -3.93
C ALA A 111 -17.60 -4.61 -4.00
N GLY A 112 -18.69 -3.94 -4.35
CA GLY A 112 -20.01 -4.56 -4.45
C GLY A 112 -20.68 -4.81 -3.12
N LEU A 113 -20.25 -4.10 -2.07
CA LEU A 113 -20.79 -4.26 -0.74
C LEU A 113 -21.90 -3.25 -0.45
N SER A 114 -22.73 -3.56 0.53
CA SER A 114 -23.73 -2.62 1.05
C SER A 114 -23.06 -1.58 1.94
N ALA A 115 -23.73 -0.44 2.14
CA ALA A 115 -23.21 0.60 3.04
C ALA A 115 -22.91 0.01 4.42
N PRO A 116 -21.75 0.41 5.02
CA PRO A 116 -21.39 -0.08 6.35
C PRO A 116 -22.41 0.36 7.40
N ALA A 117 -22.71 -0.56 8.32
CA ALA A 117 -23.57 -0.24 9.46
C ALA A 117 -22.77 0.49 10.54
N PRO A 118 -23.42 1.35 11.33
CA PRO A 118 -22.77 1.97 12.48
C PRO A 118 -22.27 0.91 13.47
N LEU A 119 -21.14 1.18 14.08
CA LEU A 119 -20.55 0.30 15.10
C LEU A 119 -21.26 0.46 16.45
#